data_ebf42fe733796e8e3094956c480b5554
#
_entry.id   ebf42fe733796e8e3094956c480b5554
#
_cell.length_a   1.000
_cell.length_b   1.000
_cell.length_c   1.000
_cell.angle_alpha   90.00
_cell.angle_beta   90.00
_cell.angle_gamma   90.00
#
_symmetry.space_group_name_H-M   'P 1'
#
loop_
_entity.id
_entity.type
_entity.pdbx_description
1 polymer ?
#
loop_
_entity_poly.entity_id
_entity_poly.type
_entity_poly.pdbx_seq_one_letter_code
_entity_poly.pdbx_strand_id
1 'polypeptide(L)' 'MLNVKSLRMEKGFTQEQLANECGVQRTTITMIELGENKPSVELAKELGEIFEIDWKGFFE' A
#
# COMPACT_ATOMS: atom_id res chain seq x y z
N MET A 1 -10.63 -8.24 0.65
CA MET A 1 -9.25 -7.77 0.43
C MET A 1 -9.19 -6.24 0.57
N LEU A 2 -8.14 -5.75 1.18
CA LEU A 2 -7.97 -4.31 1.40
C LEU A 2 -7.63 -3.60 0.09
N ASN A 3 -8.19 -2.43 -0.09
CA ASN A 3 -7.96 -1.62 -1.29
C ASN A 3 -6.96 -0.50 -0.96
N VAL A 4 -5.73 -0.65 -1.46
CA VAL A 4 -4.65 0.30 -1.17
C VAL A 4 -4.99 1.70 -1.66
N LYS A 5 -5.60 1.81 -2.85
CA LYS A 5 -5.96 3.12 -3.40
C LYS A 5 -6.94 3.86 -2.48
N SER A 6 -7.96 3.17 -2.01
CA SER A 6 -8.94 3.79 -1.11
C SER A 6 -8.30 4.22 0.20
N LEU A 7 -7.46 3.35 0.78
CA LEU A 7 -6.76 3.66 2.03
C LEU A 7 -5.83 4.85 1.85
N ARG A 8 -5.11 4.88 0.72
CA ARG A 8 -4.20 5.98 0.39
C ARG A 8 -4.96 7.31 0.29
N MET A 9 -6.08 7.28 -0.41
CA MET A 9 -6.87 8.49 -0.62
C MET A 9 -7.46 9.00 0.69
N GLU A 10 -7.87 8.10 1.57
CA GLU A 10 -8.39 8.48 2.89
C GLU A 10 -7.33 9.21 3.72
N LYS A 11 -6.06 8.83 3.56
CA LYS A 11 -4.95 9.49 4.27
C LYS A 11 -4.46 10.74 3.53
N GLY A 12 -4.96 11.00 2.34
CA GLY A 12 -4.56 12.17 1.57
C GLY A 12 -3.21 12.03 0.88
N PHE A 13 -2.73 10.81 0.68
CA PHE A 13 -1.46 10.57 0.00
C PHE A 13 -1.63 10.47 -1.52
N THR A 14 -0.66 11.03 -2.26
CA THR A 14 -0.49 10.69 -3.67
C THR A 14 0.24 9.33 -3.73
N GLN A 15 0.25 8.70 -4.91
CA GLN A 15 1.01 7.46 -5.09
C GLN A 15 2.50 7.66 -4.77
N GLU A 16 3.04 8.79 -5.19
CA GLU A 16 4.45 9.11 -4.94
C GLU A 16 4.72 9.29 -3.45
N GLN A 17 3.84 9.98 -2.74
CA GLN A 17 3.99 10.18 -1.31
C GLN A 17 3.96 8.85 -0.56
N LEU A 18 3.01 7.97 -0.92
CA LEU A 18 2.94 6.66 -0.28
C LEU A 18 4.18 5.83 -0.58
N ALA A 19 4.64 5.85 -1.83
CA ALA A 19 5.86 5.13 -2.22
C ALA A 19 7.06 5.61 -1.40
N ASN A 20 7.19 6.92 -1.21
CA ASN A 20 8.27 7.49 -0.42
C ASN A 20 8.19 7.05 1.04
N GLU A 21 6.98 6.99 1.61
CA GLU A 21 6.78 6.54 2.99
C GLU A 21 7.17 5.07 3.15
N CYS A 22 6.95 4.27 2.13
CA CYS A 22 7.27 2.84 2.16
C CYS A 22 8.70 2.52 1.70
N GLY A 23 9.42 3.51 1.19
CA GLY A 23 10.76 3.29 0.66
C GLY A 23 10.78 2.47 -0.61
N VAL A 24 9.75 2.56 -1.44
CA VAL A 24 9.66 1.84 -2.71
C VAL A 24 9.43 2.83 -3.85
N GLN A 25 9.51 2.34 -5.08
CA GLN A 25 9.26 3.17 -6.25
C GLN A 25 7.75 3.35 -6.44
N ARG A 26 7.37 4.48 -7.03
CA ARG A 26 5.97 4.77 -7.32
C ARG A 26 5.32 3.67 -8.16
N THR A 27 6.06 3.09 -9.12
CA THR A 27 5.54 2.02 -9.96
C THR A 27 5.09 0.82 -9.14
N THR A 28 5.78 0.53 -8.03
CA THR A 28 5.39 -0.56 -7.14
C THR A 28 3.98 -0.31 -6.58
N ILE A 29 3.71 0.90 -6.14
CA ILE A 29 2.39 1.26 -5.61
C ILE A 29 1.34 1.19 -6.72
N THR A 30 1.68 1.72 -7.91
CA THR A 30 0.76 1.69 -9.05
C THR A 30 0.35 0.27 -9.41
N MET A 31 1.32 -0.65 -9.47
CA MET A 31 1.05 -2.05 -9.83
C MET A 31 0.18 -2.74 -8.77
N ILE A 32 0.41 -2.43 -7.50
CA ILE A 32 -0.41 -2.98 -6.43
C ILE A 32 -1.84 -2.46 -6.54
N GLU A 33 -2.02 -1.19 -6.81
CA GLU A 33 -3.35 -0.59 -6.92
C GLU A 33 -4.12 -1.14 -8.12
N LEU A 34 -3.40 -1.49 -9.19
CA LEU A 34 -4.01 -2.08 -10.37
C LEU A 34 -4.32 -3.57 -10.22
N GLY A 35 -3.86 -4.18 -9.13
CA GLY A 35 -4.06 -5.60 -8.89
C GLY A 35 -3.11 -6.50 -9.65
N GLU A 36 -2.06 -5.93 -10.25
CA GLU A 36 -1.08 -6.70 -11.04
C GLU A 36 0.00 -7.34 -10.17
N ASN A 37 0.26 -6.76 -9.00
CA ASN A 37 1.21 -7.30 -8.04
C ASN A 37 0.61 -7.27 -6.65
N LYS A 38 0.98 -8.28 -5.84
CA LYS A 38 0.66 -8.25 -4.42
C LYS A 38 1.85 -7.66 -3.68
N PRO A 39 1.62 -6.95 -2.57
CA PRO A 39 2.75 -6.45 -1.79
C PRO A 39 3.50 -7.62 -1.15
N SER A 40 4.81 -7.47 -0.98
CA SER A 40 5.59 -8.40 -0.18
C SER A 40 5.13 -8.30 1.28
N VAL A 41 5.50 -9.29 2.10
CA VAL A 41 5.17 -9.25 3.52
C VAL A 41 5.75 -7.99 4.18
N GLU A 42 6.99 -7.64 3.83
CA GLU A 42 7.63 -6.44 4.35
C GLU A 42 6.84 -5.17 3.99
N LEU A 43 6.48 -5.06 2.72
CA LEU A 43 5.72 -3.89 2.26
C LEU A 43 4.32 -3.87 2.89
N ALA A 44 3.69 -5.03 3.01
CA ALA A 44 2.38 -5.11 3.64
C ALA A 44 2.43 -4.63 5.09
N LYS A 45 3.49 -4.98 5.82
CA LYS A 45 3.67 -4.52 7.20
C LYS A 45 3.82 -3.00 7.26
N GLU A 46 4.59 -2.43 6.34
CA GLU A 46 4.73 -0.97 6.25
C GLU A 46 3.39 -0.29 5.98
N LEU A 47 2.65 -0.82 5.01
CA LEU A 47 1.33 -0.29 4.68
C LEU A 47 0.37 -0.40 5.87
N GLY A 48 0.45 -1.53 6.60
CA GLY A 48 -0.37 -1.72 7.78
C GLY A 48 -0.09 -0.67 8.86
N GLU A 49 1.18 -0.32 9.06
CA GLU A 49 1.54 0.73 10.01
C GLU A 49 1.04 2.09 9.56
N ILE A 50 1.22 2.42 8.27
CA ILE A 50 0.81 3.71 7.74
C ILE A 50 -0.71 3.89 7.83
N PHE A 51 -1.46 2.84 7.49
CA PHE A 51 -2.92 2.89 7.46
C PHE A 51 -3.55 2.49 8.79
N GLU A 52 -2.75 2.06 9.77
CA GLU A 52 -3.20 1.64 11.10
C GLU A 52 -4.20 0.49 11.01
N ILE A 53 -3.87 -0.50 10.21
CA ILE A 53 -4.70 -1.69 10.00
C ILE A 53 -3.83 -2.95 10.10
N ASP A 54 -4.51 -4.10 10.23
CA ASP A 54 -3.81 -5.39 10.24
C ASP A 54 -3.33 -5.70 8.82
N TRP A 55 -2.00 -5.76 8.64
CA TRP A 55 -1.40 -6.00 7.34
C TRP A 55 -1.79 -7.34 6.73
N LYS A 56 -2.20 -8.30 7.54
CA LYS A 56 -2.62 -9.62 7.04
C LYS A 56 -3.83 -9.52 6.11
N GLY A 57 -4.63 -8.44 6.28
CA GLY A 57 -5.78 -8.19 5.42
C GLY A 57 -5.43 -8.02 3.94
N PHE A 58 -4.17 -7.71 3.63
CA PHE A 58 -3.77 -7.60 2.23
C PHE A 58 -3.68 -8.97 1.54
N PHE A 59 -3.69 -10.04 2.29
CA PHE A 59 -3.53 -11.39 1.77
C PHE A 59 -4.78 -12.27 1.93
N GLU A 60 -5.86 -11.71 2.46
CA GLU A 60 -7.12 -12.43 2.66
C GLU A 60 -8.04 -12.33 1.46
#